data_d094feb90b27863e212cc7710d8668cb
#
_entry.id   d094feb90b27863e212cc7710d8668cb
#
_cell.length_a   1.000
_cell.length_b   1.000
_cell.length_c   1.000
_cell.angle_alpha   90.00
_cell.angle_beta   90.00
_cell.angle_gamma   90.00
#
_symmetry.space_group_name_H-M   'P 1'
#
loop_
_entity.id
_entity.type
_entity.pdbx_description
1 polymer ?
#
loop_
_entity_poly.entity_id
_entity_poly.type
_entity_poly.pdbx_seq_one_letter_code
_entity_poly.pdbx_strand_id
1 'polypeptide(L)'
;FDIDDLVIDTVYTNTIPYVQKLSNRQKRKYDSNVLKMKKTMLMTYGVITTTQQLQIELLKFSNNVFINRNTASEKMVELSEKRLKLKENNLSGLIRIGYFSGSITHNADIELIAEAVQYIMEKHRNVMLCVVGELNLPEKFKRFEERIVRYPFVDWKKLPEYIASVDINICPLENTIFNAAKSEIKWIEAALVKVPTVASRIGAFEEVID
;
A
#
# COMPACT_ATOMS: atom_id res chain seq x y z
N PHE A 1 20.36 7.90 -9.35
CA PHE A 1 18.91 8.02 -9.50
C PHE A 1 18.26 7.17 -8.41
N ASP A 2 17.25 7.69 -7.74
CA ASP A 2 16.51 6.99 -6.69
C ASP A 2 15.08 6.75 -7.15
N ILE A 3 14.57 5.51 -6.98
CA ILE A 3 13.22 5.12 -7.40
C ILE A 3 12.70 3.97 -6.54
N ASP A 4 11.49 4.12 -6.03
CA ASP A 4 10.79 3.18 -5.14
C ASP A 4 9.55 2.52 -5.77
N ASP A 5 9.14 2.94 -6.97
CA ASP A 5 8.04 2.36 -7.74
C ASP A 5 8.46 2.03 -9.19
N LEU A 6 7.86 1.00 -9.79
CA LEU A 6 8.16 0.55 -11.16
C LEU A 6 7.48 1.44 -12.22
N VAL A 7 7.82 2.75 -12.22
CA VAL A 7 7.22 3.77 -13.11
C VAL A 7 8.20 4.34 -14.13
N ILE A 8 9.11 3.50 -14.64
CA ILE A 8 10.18 3.90 -15.56
C ILE A 8 9.95 3.50 -17.01
N ASP A 9 8.96 2.67 -17.30
CA ASP A 9 8.62 2.26 -18.64
C ASP A 9 7.12 2.03 -18.80
N THR A 10 6.59 2.36 -19.97
CA THR A 10 5.16 2.21 -20.28
C THR A 10 4.73 0.75 -20.34
N VAL A 11 5.65 -0.20 -20.55
CA VAL A 11 5.35 -1.63 -20.49
C VAL A 11 4.82 -2.05 -19.11
N TYR A 12 5.31 -1.46 -18.05
CA TYR A 12 4.83 -1.69 -16.69
C TYR A 12 3.62 -0.84 -16.36
N THR A 13 3.67 0.45 -16.64
CA THR A 13 2.61 1.39 -16.22
C THR A 13 1.31 1.19 -16.98
N ASN A 14 1.33 0.64 -18.19
CA ASN A 14 0.14 0.28 -18.94
C ASN A 14 -0.67 -0.87 -18.30
N THR A 15 -0.09 -1.63 -17.39
CA THR A 15 -0.79 -2.69 -16.64
C THR A 15 -1.56 -2.14 -15.44
N ILE A 16 -1.30 -0.89 -15.04
CA ILE A 16 -1.94 -0.27 -13.87
C ILE A 16 -3.39 0.10 -14.21
N PRO A 17 -4.40 -0.42 -13.49
CA PRO A 17 -5.82 -0.18 -13.80
C PRO A 17 -6.19 1.30 -13.86
N TYR A 18 -5.60 2.13 -13.01
CA TYR A 18 -5.79 3.58 -13.03
C TYR A 18 -5.29 4.21 -14.34
N VAL A 19 -4.11 3.80 -14.83
CA VAL A 19 -3.51 4.33 -16.07
C VAL A 19 -4.34 3.95 -17.28
N GLN A 20 -4.94 2.76 -17.28
CA GLN A 20 -5.84 2.29 -18.35
C GLN A 20 -7.13 3.12 -18.45
N LYS A 21 -7.59 3.70 -17.33
CA LYS A 21 -8.81 4.53 -17.26
C LYS A 21 -8.57 6.00 -17.62
N LEU A 22 -7.33 6.41 -17.84
CA LEU A 22 -7.00 7.79 -18.22
C LEU A 22 -7.54 8.13 -19.61
N SER A 23 -7.98 9.36 -19.81
CA SER A 23 -8.28 9.88 -21.15
C SER A 23 -7.00 9.87 -22.02
N ASN A 24 -7.16 9.83 -23.35
CA ASN A 24 -6.02 9.82 -24.28
C ASN A 24 -5.03 10.97 -24.07
N ARG A 25 -5.52 12.15 -23.66
CA ARG A 25 -4.67 13.32 -23.35
C ARG A 25 -3.88 13.11 -22.06
N GLN A 26 -4.55 12.63 -21.01
CA GLN A 26 -3.91 12.36 -19.73
C GLN A 26 -2.90 11.23 -19.84
N LYS A 27 -3.25 10.14 -20.55
CA LYS A 27 -2.36 9.01 -20.78
C LYS A 27 -1.09 9.44 -21.52
N ARG A 28 -1.19 10.19 -22.61
CA ARG A 28 -0.02 10.71 -23.34
C ARG A 28 0.90 11.55 -22.44
N LYS A 29 0.33 12.39 -21.56
CA LYS A 29 1.11 13.18 -20.61
C LYS A 29 1.81 12.28 -19.57
N TYR A 30 1.09 11.29 -19.05
CA TYR A 30 1.61 10.31 -18.10
C TYR A 30 2.77 9.51 -18.71
N ASP A 31 2.56 8.91 -19.88
CA ASP A 31 3.56 8.13 -20.60
C ASP A 31 4.82 8.98 -20.94
N SER A 32 4.62 10.24 -21.35
CA SER A 32 5.73 11.17 -21.59
C SER A 32 6.57 11.40 -20.32
N ASN A 33 5.93 11.52 -19.15
CA ASN A 33 6.66 11.70 -17.89
C ASN A 33 7.43 10.43 -17.50
N VAL A 34 6.82 9.25 -17.63
CA VAL A 34 7.48 7.95 -17.41
C VAL A 34 8.73 7.80 -18.29
N LEU A 35 8.62 8.11 -19.59
CA LEU A 35 9.76 8.04 -20.51
C LEU A 35 10.85 9.07 -20.20
N LYS A 36 10.49 10.25 -19.69
CA LYS A 36 11.47 11.24 -19.20
C LYS A 36 12.20 10.73 -17.97
N MET A 37 11.50 10.12 -17.01
CA MET A 37 12.12 9.50 -15.84
C MET A 37 13.10 8.41 -16.27
N LYS A 38 12.71 7.50 -17.17
CA LYS A 38 13.60 6.50 -17.74
C LYS A 38 14.84 7.13 -18.37
N LYS A 39 14.68 8.16 -19.20
CA LYS A 39 15.80 8.85 -19.83
C LYS A 39 16.74 9.46 -18.79
N THR A 40 16.21 10.09 -17.74
CA THR A 40 17.02 10.65 -16.66
C THR A 40 17.79 9.55 -15.93
N MET A 41 17.14 8.44 -15.61
CA MET A 41 17.77 7.29 -14.97
C MET A 41 18.95 6.76 -15.80
N LEU A 42 18.78 6.61 -17.12
CA LEU A 42 19.83 6.12 -18.04
C LEU A 42 21.04 7.06 -18.16
N MET A 43 20.91 8.32 -17.74
CA MET A 43 21.99 9.30 -17.72
C MET A 43 22.79 9.27 -16.41
N THR A 44 22.40 8.47 -15.42
CA THR A 44 23.06 8.39 -14.11
C THR A 44 24.05 7.21 -14.08
N TYR A 45 25.03 7.30 -13.18
CA TYR A 45 25.99 6.21 -12.95
C TYR A 45 25.32 4.95 -12.41
N GLY A 46 24.27 5.09 -11.58
CA GLY A 46 23.58 3.97 -10.98
C GLY A 46 22.22 4.37 -10.42
N VAL A 47 21.48 3.36 -10.01
CA VAL A 47 20.13 3.48 -9.49
C VAL A 47 20.07 2.90 -8.08
N ILE A 48 19.42 3.60 -7.18
CA ILE A 48 19.05 3.11 -5.84
C ILE A 48 17.57 2.76 -5.87
N THR A 49 17.22 1.61 -5.30
CA THR A 49 15.84 1.12 -5.24
C THR A 49 15.56 0.40 -3.92
N THR A 50 14.33 -0.02 -3.68
CA THR A 50 13.87 -0.45 -2.36
C THR A 50 13.67 -1.96 -2.21
N THR A 51 13.41 -2.69 -3.29
CA THR A 51 13.07 -4.13 -3.24
C THR A 51 13.87 -4.96 -4.23
N GLN A 52 13.99 -6.26 -3.97
CA GLN A 52 14.66 -7.19 -4.88
C GLN A 52 13.95 -7.26 -6.24
N GLN A 53 12.62 -7.33 -6.26
CA GLN A 53 11.86 -7.39 -7.50
C GLN A 53 12.07 -6.13 -8.33
N LEU A 54 12.07 -4.95 -7.69
CA LEU A 54 12.33 -3.70 -8.39
C LEU A 54 13.76 -3.65 -8.93
N GLN A 55 14.75 -4.14 -8.19
CA GLN A 55 16.12 -4.27 -8.67
C GLN A 55 16.22 -5.16 -9.93
N ILE A 56 15.57 -6.33 -9.91
CA ILE A 56 15.55 -7.26 -11.06
C ILE A 56 15.01 -6.55 -12.31
N GLU A 57 13.93 -5.80 -12.18
CA GLU A 57 13.33 -5.07 -13.30
C GLU A 57 14.24 -3.92 -13.80
N LEU A 58 14.87 -3.19 -12.88
CA LEU A 58 15.75 -2.06 -13.21
C LEU A 58 17.08 -2.51 -13.83
N LEU A 59 17.59 -3.69 -13.46
CA LEU A 59 18.79 -4.29 -14.09
C LEU A 59 18.62 -4.56 -15.59
N LYS A 60 17.39 -4.59 -16.11
CA LYS A 60 17.13 -4.65 -17.55
C LYS A 60 17.52 -3.36 -18.29
N PHE A 61 17.72 -2.27 -17.56
CA PHE A 61 17.98 -0.93 -18.10
C PHE A 61 19.30 -0.30 -17.62
N SER A 62 19.82 -0.73 -16.47
CA SER A 62 21.05 -0.20 -15.87
C SER A 62 21.88 -1.31 -15.26
N ASN A 63 23.21 -1.28 -15.45
CA ASN A 63 24.10 -2.29 -14.88
C ASN A 63 24.38 -2.08 -13.38
N ASN A 64 24.14 -0.88 -12.87
CA ASN A 64 24.44 -0.50 -11.48
C ASN A 64 23.12 -0.20 -10.74
N VAL A 65 22.54 -1.21 -10.11
CA VAL A 65 21.31 -1.07 -9.32
C VAL A 65 21.54 -1.60 -7.91
N PHE A 66 21.35 -0.74 -6.93
CA PHE A 66 21.62 -1.01 -5.52
C PHE A 66 20.31 -0.97 -4.71
N ILE A 67 20.14 -1.91 -3.79
CA ILE A 67 18.98 -1.92 -2.88
C ILE A 67 19.32 -1.10 -1.63
N ASN A 68 18.47 -0.13 -1.33
CA ASN A 68 18.38 0.56 -0.06
C ASN A 68 16.92 0.49 0.40
N ARG A 69 16.60 -0.46 1.26
CA ARG A 69 15.21 -0.72 1.70
C ARG A 69 14.61 0.48 2.41
N ASN A 70 13.30 0.64 2.25
CA ASN A 70 12.54 1.59 3.05
C ASN A 70 12.64 1.23 4.54
N THR A 71 12.83 2.24 5.36
CA THR A 71 12.91 2.12 6.81
C THR A 71 12.03 3.15 7.49
N ALA A 72 11.72 2.93 8.76
CA ALA A 72 11.04 3.94 9.56
C ALA A 72 12.00 5.12 9.86
N SER A 73 11.54 6.34 9.61
CA SER A 73 12.27 7.53 10.07
C SER A 73 12.16 7.68 11.59
N GLU A 74 13.13 8.34 12.21
CA GLU A 74 13.10 8.66 13.65
C GLU A 74 11.77 9.31 14.04
N LYS A 75 11.26 10.22 13.20
CA LYS A 75 9.98 10.88 13.46
C LYS A 75 8.80 9.93 13.41
N MET A 76 8.79 8.96 12.51
CA MET A 76 7.75 7.92 12.44
C MET A 76 7.78 7.06 13.71
N VAL A 77 8.97 6.65 14.16
CA VAL A 77 9.15 5.90 15.42
C VAL A 77 8.62 6.70 16.62
N GLU A 78 9.05 7.97 16.78
CA GLU A 78 8.59 8.86 17.86
C GLU A 78 7.06 8.97 17.92
N LEU A 79 6.41 9.22 16.78
CA LEU A 79 4.96 9.36 16.69
C LEU A 79 4.25 8.06 17.05
N SER A 80 4.78 6.93 16.60
CA SER A 80 4.24 5.59 16.87
C SER A 80 4.37 5.22 18.34
N GLU A 81 5.52 5.47 18.98
CA GLU A 81 5.73 5.26 20.41
C GLU A 81 4.81 6.12 21.27
N LYS A 82 4.65 7.40 20.90
CA LYS A 82 3.71 8.29 21.56
C LYS A 82 2.30 7.75 21.51
N ARG A 83 1.87 7.22 20.36
CA ARG A 83 0.54 6.64 20.20
C ARG A 83 0.37 5.35 20.99
N LEU A 84 1.39 4.48 21.04
CA LEU A 84 1.34 3.26 21.86
C LEU A 84 1.12 3.54 23.33
N LYS A 85 1.74 4.58 23.88
CA LYS A 85 1.55 5.01 25.29
C LYS A 85 0.11 5.47 25.59
N LEU A 86 -0.61 5.91 24.56
CA LEU A 86 -2.01 6.37 24.64
C LEU A 86 -3.02 5.29 24.24
N LYS A 87 -2.54 4.11 23.80
CA LYS A 87 -3.42 3.03 23.36
C LYS A 87 -4.14 2.43 24.57
N GLU A 88 -5.44 2.65 24.63
CA GLU A 88 -6.32 2.01 25.60
C GLU A 88 -6.64 0.57 25.17
N ASN A 89 -6.90 -0.29 26.13
CA ASN A 89 -7.37 -1.64 25.83
C ASN A 89 -8.75 -1.59 25.17
N ASN A 90 -8.92 -2.36 24.10
CA ASN A 90 -10.20 -2.48 23.42
C ASN A 90 -11.20 -3.28 24.29
N LEU A 91 -11.94 -2.58 25.14
CA LEU A 91 -12.97 -3.18 26.00
C LEU A 91 -14.31 -3.39 25.27
N SER A 92 -14.45 -2.89 24.03
CA SER A 92 -15.74 -2.93 23.31
C SER A 92 -16.09 -4.31 22.74
N GLY A 93 -15.15 -5.24 22.69
CA GLY A 93 -15.32 -6.54 22.01
C GLY A 93 -15.44 -6.44 20.47
N LEU A 94 -15.30 -5.23 19.90
CA LEU A 94 -15.30 -5.02 18.47
C LEU A 94 -13.92 -5.35 17.91
N ILE A 95 -13.88 -6.00 16.75
CA ILE A 95 -12.66 -6.28 15.98
C ILE A 95 -12.64 -5.35 14.76
N ARG A 96 -11.63 -4.52 14.65
CA ARG A 96 -11.47 -3.56 13.55
C ARG A 96 -10.40 -4.03 12.57
N ILE A 97 -10.82 -4.28 11.33
CA ILE A 97 -9.93 -4.58 10.23
C ILE A 97 -9.64 -3.25 9.52
N GLY A 98 -8.37 -2.86 9.43
CA GLY A 98 -7.93 -1.61 8.80
C GLY A 98 -7.38 -1.81 7.41
N TYR A 99 -7.83 -0.98 6.46
CA TYR A 99 -7.25 -0.85 5.12
C TYR A 99 -6.81 0.60 4.90
N PHE A 100 -5.51 0.80 4.70
CA PHE A 100 -4.90 2.12 4.55
C PHE A 100 -4.46 2.32 3.10
N SER A 101 -5.21 3.17 2.38
CA SER A 101 -4.97 3.46 0.96
C SER A 101 -4.52 4.90 0.76
N GLY A 102 -3.40 5.10 0.06
CA GLY A 102 -2.93 6.44 -0.29
C GLY A 102 -3.65 7.04 -1.49
N SER A 103 -4.30 6.22 -2.34
CA SER A 103 -4.93 6.69 -3.58
C SER A 103 -5.93 5.68 -4.15
N ILE A 104 -6.77 6.15 -5.08
CA ILE A 104 -7.74 5.34 -5.84
C ILE A 104 -7.10 4.24 -6.71
N THR A 105 -5.78 4.23 -6.88
CA THR A 105 -5.06 3.18 -7.64
C THR A 105 -5.16 1.80 -7.00
N HIS A 106 -5.54 1.73 -5.71
CA HIS A 106 -5.66 0.51 -4.93
C HIS A 106 -7.09 -0.11 -4.91
N ASN A 107 -8.01 0.39 -5.74
CA ASN A 107 -9.37 -0.16 -5.80
C ASN A 107 -9.40 -1.63 -6.25
N ALA A 108 -8.50 -2.05 -7.13
CA ALA A 108 -8.38 -3.45 -7.55
C ALA A 108 -7.87 -4.36 -6.42
N ASP A 109 -6.98 -3.87 -5.59
CA ASP A 109 -6.43 -4.63 -4.47
C ASP A 109 -7.50 -4.98 -3.42
N ILE A 110 -8.41 -4.06 -3.08
CA ILE A 110 -9.50 -4.34 -2.13
C ILE A 110 -10.59 -5.24 -2.74
N GLU A 111 -10.82 -5.17 -4.07
CA GLU A 111 -11.74 -6.06 -4.77
C GLU A 111 -11.31 -7.53 -4.65
N LEU A 112 -10.01 -7.79 -4.72
CA LEU A 112 -9.42 -9.14 -4.59
C LEU A 112 -9.84 -9.86 -3.32
N ILE A 113 -9.95 -9.14 -2.20
CA ILE A 113 -10.27 -9.73 -0.88
C ILE A 113 -11.71 -9.45 -0.44
N ALA A 114 -12.50 -8.78 -1.27
CA ALA A 114 -13.82 -8.30 -0.88
C ALA A 114 -14.73 -9.43 -0.40
N GLU A 115 -14.72 -10.59 -1.05
CA GLU A 115 -15.54 -11.75 -0.66
C GLU A 115 -15.12 -12.33 0.70
N ALA A 116 -13.82 -12.42 0.95
CA ALA A 116 -13.30 -12.92 2.23
C ALA A 116 -13.67 -11.98 3.38
N VAL A 117 -13.51 -10.66 3.18
CA VAL A 117 -13.88 -9.66 4.19
C VAL A 117 -15.38 -9.68 4.47
N GLN A 118 -16.22 -9.78 3.43
CA GLN A 118 -17.66 -9.89 3.61
C GLN A 118 -18.06 -11.15 4.36
N TYR A 119 -17.49 -12.30 4.00
CA TYR A 119 -17.75 -13.57 4.70
C TYR A 119 -17.44 -13.44 6.20
N ILE A 120 -16.30 -12.82 6.54
CA ILE A 120 -15.93 -12.58 7.95
C ILE A 120 -16.95 -11.65 8.63
N MET A 121 -17.36 -10.57 7.96
CA MET A 121 -18.33 -9.62 8.49
C MET A 121 -19.75 -10.23 8.63
N GLU A 122 -20.12 -11.18 7.78
CA GLU A 122 -21.38 -11.95 7.90
C GLU A 122 -21.35 -12.87 9.12
N LYS A 123 -20.25 -13.61 9.24
CA LYS A 123 -20.09 -14.62 10.30
C LYS A 123 -19.90 -13.99 11.69
N HIS A 124 -19.27 -12.81 11.76
CA HIS A 124 -18.92 -12.13 13.00
C HIS A 124 -19.52 -10.71 13.03
N ARG A 125 -20.60 -10.55 13.82
CA ARG A 125 -21.29 -9.25 13.91
C ARG A 125 -20.49 -8.15 14.58
N ASN A 126 -19.48 -8.50 15.36
CA ASN A 126 -18.56 -7.57 16.03
C ASN A 126 -17.38 -7.13 15.17
N VAL A 127 -17.30 -7.54 13.89
CA VAL A 127 -16.24 -7.12 12.97
C VAL A 127 -16.64 -5.85 12.24
N MET A 128 -15.75 -4.86 12.24
CA MET A 128 -15.86 -3.59 11.51
C MET A 128 -14.73 -3.47 10.48
N LEU A 129 -15.01 -2.80 9.37
CA LEU A 129 -14.01 -2.41 8.38
C LEU A 129 -13.71 -0.91 8.53
N CYS A 130 -12.44 -0.58 8.77
CA CYS A 130 -11.95 0.80 8.83
C CYS A 130 -11.11 1.09 7.58
N VAL A 131 -11.51 2.09 6.82
CA VAL A 131 -10.83 2.51 5.58
C VAL A 131 -10.28 3.92 5.75
N VAL A 132 -9.01 4.11 5.44
CA VAL A 132 -8.35 5.43 5.45
C VAL A 132 -7.82 5.74 4.06
N GLY A 133 -8.17 6.92 3.56
CA GLY A 133 -7.77 7.41 2.24
C GLY A 133 -8.85 7.31 1.17
N GLU A 134 -8.47 7.60 -0.06
CA GLU A 134 -9.39 7.59 -1.20
C GLU A 134 -9.56 6.15 -1.72
N LEU A 135 -10.73 5.56 -1.47
CA LEU A 135 -11.07 4.22 -1.90
C LEU A 135 -12.56 4.10 -2.22
N ASN A 136 -12.86 3.54 -3.38
CA ASN A 136 -14.20 3.12 -3.74
C ASN A 136 -14.40 1.66 -3.37
N LEU A 137 -15.10 1.41 -2.27
CA LEU A 137 -15.46 0.04 -1.89
C LEU A 137 -16.44 -0.55 -2.93
N PRO A 138 -16.30 -1.85 -3.27
CA PRO A 138 -17.28 -2.56 -4.09
C PRO A 138 -18.71 -2.42 -3.58
N GLU A 139 -19.69 -2.38 -4.49
CA GLU A 139 -21.13 -2.23 -4.12
C GLU A 139 -21.61 -3.26 -3.11
N LYS A 140 -21.07 -4.46 -3.20
CA LYS A 140 -21.38 -5.57 -2.28
C LYS A 140 -21.12 -5.24 -0.80
N PHE A 141 -20.35 -4.18 -0.47
CA PHE A 141 -20.16 -3.70 0.90
C PHE A 141 -21.30 -2.82 1.40
N LYS A 142 -22.20 -2.33 0.54
CA LYS A 142 -23.32 -1.45 0.95
C LYS A 142 -24.17 -2.03 2.08
N ARG A 143 -24.37 -3.36 2.10
CA ARG A 143 -25.13 -4.04 3.17
C ARG A 143 -24.45 -4.01 4.54
N PHE A 144 -23.20 -3.62 4.62
CA PHE A 144 -22.39 -3.49 5.84
C PHE A 144 -22.09 -2.04 6.22
N GLU A 145 -22.76 -1.06 5.61
CA GLU A 145 -22.43 0.37 5.74
C GLU A 145 -22.34 0.83 7.20
N GLU A 146 -23.22 0.35 8.08
CA GLU A 146 -23.22 0.65 9.51
C GLU A 146 -21.98 0.13 10.26
N ARG A 147 -21.22 -0.78 9.64
CA ARG A 147 -20.01 -1.38 10.20
C ARG A 147 -18.76 -1.01 9.41
N ILE A 148 -18.85 0.04 8.58
CA ILE A 148 -17.74 0.58 7.81
C ILE A 148 -17.45 2.00 8.26
N VAL A 149 -16.25 2.21 8.78
CA VAL A 149 -15.76 3.54 9.15
C VAL A 149 -14.84 4.03 8.07
N ARG A 150 -15.10 5.23 7.54
CA ARG A 150 -14.29 5.86 6.50
C ARG A 150 -13.64 7.13 7.03
N TYR A 151 -12.34 7.22 6.81
CA TYR A 151 -11.57 8.42 7.06
C TYR A 151 -11.01 8.94 5.73
N PRO A 152 -10.93 10.26 5.54
CA PRO A 152 -10.31 10.84 4.33
C PRO A 152 -8.81 10.52 4.30
N PHE A 153 -8.14 10.93 3.23
CA PHE A 153 -6.68 10.92 3.19
C PHE A 153 -6.14 11.74 4.37
N VAL A 154 -5.18 11.16 5.10
CA VAL A 154 -4.57 11.77 6.28
C VAL A 154 -3.10 12.04 6.06
N ASP A 155 -2.58 13.09 6.70
CA ASP A 155 -1.14 13.35 6.75
C ASP A 155 -0.42 12.16 7.40
N TRP A 156 0.74 11.78 6.87
CA TRP A 156 1.52 10.64 7.36
C TRP A 156 1.87 10.74 8.87
N LYS A 157 1.97 11.95 9.41
CA LYS A 157 2.23 12.17 10.84
C LYS A 157 1.07 11.72 11.74
N LYS A 158 -0.14 11.67 11.20
CA LYS A 158 -1.34 11.19 11.88
C LYS A 158 -1.62 9.70 11.64
N LEU A 159 -0.99 9.12 10.62
CA LEU A 159 -1.22 7.74 10.22
C LEU A 159 -1.03 6.72 11.36
N PRO A 160 -0.01 6.84 12.25
CA PRO A 160 0.12 5.95 13.39
C PRO A 160 -1.09 5.92 14.33
N GLU A 161 -1.84 7.03 14.43
CA GLU A 161 -3.06 7.10 15.24
C GLU A 161 -4.17 6.22 14.66
N TYR A 162 -4.38 6.30 13.35
CA TYR A 162 -5.39 5.51 12.65
C TYR A 162 -5.03 4.03 12.61
N ILE A 163 -3.76 3.70 12.34
CA ILE A 163 -3.31 2.30 12.34
C ILE A 163 -3.43 1.70 13.74
N ALA A 164 -3.04 2.41 14.78
CA ALA A 164 -3.17 1.93 16.16
C ALA A 164 -4.62 1.75 16.64
N SER A 165 -5.60 2.33 15.93
CA SER A 165 -7.02 2.21 16.26
C SER A 165 -7.67 0.93 15.74
N VAL A 166 -6.98 0.14 14.92
CA VAL A 166 -7.45 -1.13 14.39
C VAL A 166 -6.73 -2.31 15.04
N ASP A 167 -7.33 -3.49 14.94
CA ASP A 167 -6.81 -4.73 15.54
C ASP A 167 -6.00 -5.54 14.52
N ILE A 168 -6.32 -5.40 13.22
CA ILE A 168 -5.66 -6.11 12.12
C ILE A 168 -5.49 -5.11 10.97
N ASN A 169 -4.27 -5.00 10.43
CA ASN A 169 -3.99 -4.30 9.19
C ASN A 169 -4.06 -5.27 8.01
N ILE A 170 -4.70 -4.89 6.92
CA ILE A 170 -4.74 -5.71 5.70
C ILE A 170 -4.06 -4.99 4.53
N CYS A 171 -3.19 -5.72 3.82
CA CYS A 171 -2.41 -5.22 2.69
C CYS A 171 -2.56 -6.14 1.47
N PRO A 172 -3.76 -6.21 0.86
CA PRO A 172 -3.94 -6.97 -0.36
C PRO A 172 -3.21 -6.31 -1.52
N LEU A 173 -2.61 -7.13 -2.38
CA LEU A 173 -2.02 -6.71 -3.64
C LEU A 173 -2.33 -7.76 -4.72
N GLU A 174 -2.76 -7.32 -5.89
CA GLU A 174 -2.85 -8.21 -7.05
C GLU A 174 -1.47 -8.75 -7.42
N ASN A 175 -1.40 -10.01 -7.86
CA ASN A 175 -0.15 -10.63 -8.30
C ASN A 175 0.25 -10.10 -9.70
N THR A 176 0.86 -8.92 -9.71
CA THR A 176 1.42 -8.26 -10.89
C THR A 176 2.88 -7.90 -10.64
N ILE A 177 3.68 -7.79 -11.71
CA ILE A 177 5.09 -7.34 -11.61
C ILE A 177 5.16 -5.96 -10.93
N PHE A 178 4.23 -5.06 -11.25
CA PHE A 178 4.16 -3.74 -10.65
C PHE A 178 3.94 -3.80 -9.12
N ASN A 179 3.01 -4.63 -8.66
CA ASN A 179 2.73 -4.78 -7.24
C ASN A 179 3.82 -5.58 -6.49
N ALA A 180 4.40 -6.60 -7.14
CA ALA A 180 5.53 -7.34 -6.57
C ALA A 180 6.78 -6.46 -6.35
N ALA A 181 6.91 -5.38 -7.12
CA ALA A 181 8.00 -4.42 -6.97
C ALA A 181 7.81 -3.42 -5.80
N LYS A 182 6.62 -3.36 -5.18
CA LYS A 182 6.33 -2.46 -4.06
C LYS A 182 7.04 -2.86 -2.78
N SER A 183 7.35 -1.85 -1.96
CA SER A 183 7.97 -2.07 -0.66
C SER A 183 6.97 -2.44 0.44
N GLU A 184 7.48 -2.95 1.53
CA GLU A 184 6.75 -3.39 2.73
C GLU A 184 6.36 -2.26 3.68
N ILE A 185 6.37 -1.00 3.26
CA ILE A 185 6.19 0.17 4.14
C ILE A 185 4.90 0.10 4.98
N LYS A 186 3.80 -0.41 4.41
CA LYS A 186 2.54 -0.58 5.15
C LYS A 186 2.63 -1.57 6.31
N TRP A 187 3.49 -2.58 6.17
CA TRP A 187 3.79 -3.52 7.25
C TRP A 187 4.65 -2.85 8.32
N ILE A 188 5.69 -2.09 7.92
CA ILE A 188 6.54 -1.33 8.86
C ILE A 188 5.68 -0.37 9.70
N GLU A 189 4.80 0.40 9.05
CA GLU A 189 3.90 1.35 9.73
C GLU A 189 2.99 0.66 10.76
N ALA A 190 2.44 -0.50 10.43
CA ALA A 190 1.60 -1.28 11.33
C ALA A 190 2.41 -1.91 12.47
N ALA A 191 3.60 -2.44 12.18
CA ALA A 191 4.50 -3.04 13.16
C ALA A 191 4.93 -2.04 14.23
N LEU A 192 5.21 -0.79 13.86
CA LEU A 192 5.59 0.28 14.78
C LEU A 192 4.51 0.56 15.85
N VAL A 193 3.25 0.33 15.54
CA VAL A 193 2.13 0.49 16.48
C VAL A 193 1.58 -0.85 16.99
N LYS A 194 2.33 -1.95 16.78
CA LYS A 194 2.01 -3.31 17.24
C LYS A 194 0.65 -3.81 16.72
N VAL A 195 0.35 -3.54 15.46
CA VAL A 195 -0.82 -4.07 14.76
C VAL A 195 -0.37 -5.15 13.79
N PRO A 196 -0.85 -6.40 13.92
CA PRO A 196 -0.52 -7.47 13.01
C PRO A 196 -1.02 -7.17 11.59
N THR A 197 -0.25 -7.60 10.59
CA THR A 197 -0.59 -7.39 9.18
C THR A 197 -0.88 -8.71 8.49
N VAL A 198 -1.98 -8.76 7.75
CA VAL A 198 -2.30 -9.82 6.78
C VAL A 198 -2.10 -9.24 5.39
N ALA A 199 -1.20 -9.82 4.60
CA ALA A 199 -0.84 -9.32 3.27
C ALA A 199 -0.91 -10.41 2.20
N SER A 200 -0.97 -10.00 0.93
CA SER A 200 -0.74 -10.91 -0.19
C SER A 200 0.71 -11.41 -0.17
N ARG A 201 0.91 -12.70 -0.39
CA ARG A 201 2.23 -13.33 -0.42
C ARG A 201 2.95 -13.04 -1.73
N ILE A 202 3.38 -11.79 -1.92
CA ILE A 202 4.14 -11.34 -3.10
C ILE A 202 5.21 -10.30 -2.74
N GLY A 203 6.30 -10.28 -3.50
CA GLY A 203 7.36 -9.29 -3.40
C GLY A 203 7.91 -9.15 -1.99
N ALA A 204 8.12 -7.93 -1.53
CA ALA A 204 8.70 -7.65 -0.24
C ALA A 204 7.88 -8.18 0.95
N PHE A 205 6.55 -8.31 0.82
CA PHE A 205 5.74 -8.92 1.89
C PHE A 205 6.08 -10.41 2.14
N GLU A 206 6.40 -11.17 1.07
CA GLU A 206 6.81 -12.57 1.21
C GLU A 206 8.14 -12.72 1.96
N GLU A 207 8.98 -11.68 1.96
CA GLU A 207 10.29 -11.69 2.62
C GLU A 207 10.19 -11.33 4.11
N VAL A 208 9.16 -10.63 4.57
CA VAL A 208 9.07 -10.05 5.92
C VAL A 208 7.89 -10.55 6.76
N ILE A 209 6.93 -11.26 6.15
CA ILE A 209 5.75 -11.81 6.84
C ILE A 209 5.77 -13.34 6.72
N ASP A 210 5.77 -14.03 7.85
CA ASP A 210 5.70 -15.50 7.97
C ASP A 210 4.26 -16.03 7.74
#